data_c9c33f751c7cd329cbc41677736a32ab
#
_entry.id   c9c33f751c7cd329cbc41677736a32ab
#
_cell.length_a   1.000
_cell.length_b   1.000
_cell.length_c   1.000
_cell.angle_alpha   90.00
_cell.angle_beta   90.00
_cell.angle_gamma   90.00
#
_symmetry.space_group_name_H-M   'P 1'
#
loop_
_entity.id
_entity.type
_entity.pdbx_description
1 polymer ?
#
loop_
_entity_poly.entity_id
_entity_poly.type
_entity_poly.pdbx_seq_one_letter_code
_entity_poly.pdbx_strand_id
1 'polypeptide(L)'
;SYPRLRPDQMRWTLVEATGSILPEIGAGLARYALERLRARGIEVLLETRLDSAEGGTLRLSDGQVFRSDTLVWTAGVKPSPLASESGFPVDDSGRVRTDAYLRVEGVEDAWAVGDAAAVPDRLGGGTMPPTAQHGMRQGKRLASNLVAVLEGRTPEPFDYRGIGAVVSLGRYKGVAVIRGVRLRGFPAWFAHRSYHLYAMPTLTRKVKIAADWTVALLFPRDLAQLGSLEHPREPFERAAGAPP
;
A
#
# COMPACT_ATOMS: atom_id res chain seq x y z
N SER A 1 23.27 4.66 1.30
CA SER A 1 24.13 3.79 2.13
C SER A 1 24.62 4.58 3.32
N TYR A 2 24.55 3.99 4.49
CA TYR A 2 25.08 4.56 5.71
C TYR A 2 26.58 4.21 5.79
N PRO A 3 27.52 5.15 5.61
CA PRO A 3 28.94 4.81 5.49
C PRO A 3 29.55 4.23 6.78
N ARG A 4 28.88 4.42 7.91
CA ARG A 4 29.31 3.90 9.22
C ARG A 4 28.73 2.53 9.59
N LEU A 5 27.74 2.03 8.82
CA LEU A 5 27.13 0.73 9.04
C LEU A 5 27.58 -0.25 7.97
N ARG A 6 28.12 -1.37 8.39
CA ARG A 6 28.44 -2.46 7.48
C ARG A 6 27.19 -3.31 7.23
N PRO A 7 27.03 -3.87 6.02
CA PRO A 7 25.89 -4.73 5.69
C PRO A 7 25.71 -5.94 6.62
N ASP A 8 26.80 -6.49 7.13
CA ASP A 8 26.84 -7.61 8.05
C ASP A 8 26.34 -7.27 9.48
N GLN A 9 26.22 -5.98 9.80
CA GLN A 9 25.69 -5.50 11.08
C GLN A 9 24.16 -5.30 11.05
N MET A 10 23.53 -5.44 9.88
CA MET A 10 22.10 -5.25 9.71
C MET A 10 21.41 -6.57 9.40
N ARG A 11 20.47 -6.95 10.24
CA ARG A 11 19.52 -8.04 9.98
C ARG A 11 18.21 -7.47 9.50
N TRP A 12 17.72 -7.99 8.39
CA TRP A 12 16.43 -7.63 7.81
C TRP A 12 15.52 -8.84 7.82
N THR A 13 14.40 -8.74 8.50
CA THR A 13 13.40 -9.80 8.55
C THR A 13 12.09 -9.26 8.01
N LEU A 14 11.49 -9.94 7.05
CA LEU A 14 10.16 -9.69 6.53
C LEU A 14 9.26 -10.81 7.03
N VAL A 15 8.20 -10.46 7.75
CA VAL A 15 7.22 -11.39 8.31
C VAL A 15 5.94 -11.28 7.50
N GLU A 16 5.45 -12.40 6.98
CA GLU A 16 4.25 -12.50 6.16
C GLU A 16 3.34 -13.59 6.73
N ALA A 17 2.09 -13.20 7.02
CA ALA A 17 1.11 -14.10 7.65
C ALA A 17 0.63 -15.23 6.75
N THR A 18 0.75 -15.05 5.44
CA THR A 18 0.33 -16.03 4.43
C THR A 18 1.50 -16.84 3.88
N GLY A 19 1.20 -17.89 3.10
CA GLY A 19 2.23 -18.71 2.46
C GLY A 19 2.91 -18.04 1.25
N SER A 20 2.59 -16.78 0.93
CA SER A 20 3.15 -16.08 -0.24
C SER A 20 3.18 -14.58 -0.05
N ILE A 21 4.31 -13.97 -0.34
CA ILE A 21 4.37 -12.51 -0.51
C ILE A 21 3.69 -12.11 -1.82
N LEU A 22 3.11 -10.91 -1.88
CA LEU A 22 2.52 -10.32 -3.09
C LEU A 22 1.51 -11.24 -3.81
N PRO A 23 0.48 -11.74 -3.13
CA PRO A 23 -0.47 -12.69 -3.72
C PRO A 23 -1.16 -12.17 -5.00
N GLU A 24 -1.32 -10.85 -5.11
CA GLU A 24 -1.98 -10.17 -6.23
C GLU A 24 -1.24 -10.25 -7.57
N ILE A 25 0.07 -10.56 -7.57
CA ILE A 25 0.86 -10.66 -8.82
C ILE A 25 0.96 -12.10 -9.36
N GLY A 26 0.39 -13.06 -8.64
CA GLY A 26 0.39 -14.48 -8.98
C GLY A 26 1.67 -15.24 -8.61
N ALA A 27 1.54 -16.54 -8.36
CA ALA A 27 2.55 -17.39 -7.72
C ALA A 27 3.95 -17.35 -8.38
N GLY A 28 4.02 -17.28 -9.71
CA GLY A 28 5.33 -17.27 -10.41
C GLY A 28 6.16 -16.01 -10.14
N LEU A 29 5.52 -14.83 -10.14
CA LEU A 29 6.21 -13.58 -9.84
C LEU A 29 6.45 -13.41 -8.34
N ALA A 30 5.54 -13.88 -7.49
CA ALA A 30 5.70 -13.91 -6.04
C ALA A 30 6.92 -14.75 -5.63
N ARG A 31 7.07 -15.94 -6.21
CA ARG A 31 8.27 -16.79 -6.00
C ARG A 31 9.55 -16.10 -6.45
N TYR A 32 9.54 -15.51 -7.65
CA TYR A 32 10.69 -14.73 -8.12
C TYR A 32 11.04 -13.58 -7.17
N ALA A 33 10.05 -12.84 -6.67
CA ALA A 33 10.27 -11.76 -5.71
C ALA A 33 10.88 -12.29 -4.41
N LEU A 34 10.36 -13.38 -3.86
CA LEU A 34 10.87 -14.06 -2.67
C LEU A 34 12.35 -14.46 -2.83
N GLU A 35 12.68 -15.11 -3.94
CA GLU A 35 14.06 -15.50 -4.24
C GLU A 35 15.00 -14.29 -4.32
N ARG A 36 14.53 -13.17 -4.93
CA ARG A 36 15.32 -11.94 -5.03
C ARG A 36 15.53 -11.25 -3.68
N LEU A 37 14.55 -11.29 -2.78
CA LEU A 37 14.69 -10.76 -1.43
C LEU A 37 15.67 -11.60 -0.60
N ARG A 38 15.51 -12.92 -0.62
CA ARG A 38 16.42 -13.85 0.07
C ARG A 38 17.87 -13.76 -0.44
N ALA A 39 18.06 -13.64 -1.75
CA ALA A 39 19.38 -13.45 -2.35
C ALA A 39 20.07 -12.12 -1.97
N ARG A 40 19.32 -11.18 -1.36
CA ARG A 40 19.85 -9.93 -0.79
C ARG A 40 20.10 -10.01 0.70
N GLY A 41 19.97 -11.18 1.30
CA GLY A 41 20.16 -11.38 2.74
C GLY A 41 18.95 -10.99 3.58
N ILE A 42 17.77 -10.79 2.98
CA ILE A 42 16.54 -10.55 3.72
C ILE A 42 15.98 -11.91 4.14
N GLU A 43 15.85 -12.13 5.43
CA GLU A 43 15.14 -13.28 5.97
C GLU A 43 13.64 -13.10 5.73
N VAL A 44 12.99 -14.06 5.09
CA VAL A 44 11.54 -13.99 4.83
C VAL A 44 10.86 -15.16 5.51
N LEU A 45 10.06 -14.86 6.52
CA LEU A 45 9.25 -15.78 7.30
C LEU A 45 7.82 -15.75 6.75
N LEU A 46 7.40 -16.84 6.13
CA LEU A 46 6.04 -17.02 5.62
C LEU A 46 5.21 -17.74 6.69
N GLU A 47 3.88 -17.68 6.56
CA GLU A 47 2.92 -18.30 7.48
C GLU A 47 3.18 -17.91 8.95
N THR A 48 3.77 -16.73 9.14
CA THR A 48 4.21 -16.23 10.44
C THR A 48 3.58 -14.86 10.70
N ARG A 49 3.07 -14.65 11.91
CA ARG A 49 2.47 -13.40 12.35
C ARG A 49 3.30 -12.76 13.44
N LEU A 50 3.20 -11.44 13.59
CA LEU A 50 3.70 -10.72 14.76
C LEU A 50 2.61 -10.77 15.83
N ASP A 51 2.92 -11.38 16.95
CA ASP A 51 2.00 -11.50 18.10
C ASP A 51 2.17 -10.34 19.09
N SER A 52 3.41 -9.87 19.30
CA SER A 52 3.70 -8.76 20.18
C SER A 52 4.99 -8.03 19.77
N ALA A 53 5.06 -6.74 20.11
CA ALA A 53 6.23 -5.86 19.85
C ALA A 53 6.58 -5.00 21.07
N GLU A 54 6.32 -5.49 22.27
CA GLU A 54 6.49 -4.75 23.53
C GLU A 54 7.97 -4.53 23.89
N GLY A 55 8.31 -3.32 24.31
CA GLY A 55 9.66 -2.96 24.76
C GLY A 55 10.76 -3.20 23.73
N GLY A 56 10.42 -3.21 22.42
CA GLY A 56 11.35 -3.51 21.34
C GLY A 56 11.68 -5.00 21.19
N THR A 57 10.99 -5.87 21.93
CA THR A 57 11.06 -7.33 21.79
C THR A 57 9.90 -7.81 20.95
N LEU A 58 10.22 -8.44 19.81
CA LEU A 58 9.24 -9.02 18.92
C LEU A 58 8.99 -10.48 19.28
N ARG A 59 7.71 -10.86 19.35
CA ARG A 59 7.28 -12.26 19.47
C ARG A 59 6.51 -12.65 18.23
N LEU A 60 6.89 -13.75 17.63
CA LEU A 60 6.25 -14.27 16.42
C LEU A 60 5.42 -15.51 16.75
N SER A 61 4.43 -15.78 15.90
CA SER A 61 3.51 -16.93 16.05
C SER A 61 4.17 -18.30 15.91
N ASP A 62 5.38 -18.38 15.36
CA ASP A 62 6.21 -19.59 15.29
C ASP A 62 7.08 -19.81 16.54
N GLY A 63 6.94 -18.95 17.57
CA GLY A 63 7.66 -19.01 18.83
C GLY A 63 9.00 -18.27 18.83
N GLN A 64 9.43 -17.69 17.72
CA GLN A 64 10.65 -16.89 17.69
C GLN A 64 10.49 -15.60 18.53
N VAL A 65 11.53 -15.24 19.27
CA VAL A 65 11.60 -14.02 20.06
C VAL A 65 12.94 -13.36 19.85
N PHE A 66 12.94 -12.09 19.43
CA PHE A 66 14.17 -11.31 19.23
C PHE A 66 13.93 -9.81 19.41
N ARG A 67 14.99 -9.05 19.61
CA ARG A 67 14.93 -7.58 19.67
C ARG A 67 15.08 -6.98 18.28
N SER A 68 14.33 -5.88 18.03
CA SER A 68 14.46 -5.08 16.83
C SER A 68 14.55 -3.59 17.19
N ASP A 69 15.48 -2.89 16.57
CA ASP A 69 15.63 -1.44 16.72
C ASP A 69 14.63 -0.66 15.84
N THR A 70 14.13 -1.31 14.78
CA THR A 70 13.17 -0.69 13.87
C THR A 70 12.13 -1.70 13.46
N LEU A 71 10.86 -1.38 13.68
CA LEU A 71 9.72 -2.12 13.18
C LEU A 71 8.96 -1.25 12.16
N VAL A 72 8.71 -1.79 10.98
CA VAL A 72 7.89 -1.14 9.94
C VAL A 72 6.64 -1.96 9.71
N TRP A 73 5.49 -1.44 10.12
CA TRP A 73 4.21 -2.09 9.90
C TRP A 73 3.68 -1.76 8.50
N THR A 74 3.54 -2.77 7.66
CA THR A 74 3.01 -2.67 6.29
C THR A 74 1.88 -3.68 6.01
N ALA A 75 1.38 -4.35 7.06
CA ALA A 75 0.41 -5.44 6.96
C ALA A 75 -1.05 -4.96 6.83
N GLY A 76 -1.26 -3.82 6.16
CA GLY A 76 -2.57 -3.27 5.90
C GLY A 76 -3.01 -2.17 6.88
N VAL A 77 -4.17 -1.63 6.60
CA VAL A 77 -4.83 -0.56 7.36
C VAL A 77 -6.27 -0.96 7.65
N LYS A 78 -6.81 -0.44 8.74
CA LYS A 78 -8.24 -0.52 9.05
C LYS A 78 -8.91 0.82 8.73
N PRO A 79 -10.17 0.84 8.31
CA PRO A 79 -10.95 2.06 8.23
C PRO A 79 -11.04 2.75 9.60
N SER A 80 -11.18 4.07 9.59
CA SER A 80 -11.42 4.81 10.84
C SER A 80 -12.76 4.38 11.45
N PRO A 81 -12.86 4.18 12.77
CA PRO A 81 -14.13 3.87 13.44
C PRO A 81 -15.14 5.02 13.35
N LEU A 82 -14.69 6.23 12.99
CA LEU A 82 -15.53 7.41 12.88
C LEU A 82 -16.80 7.17 12.02
N ALA A 83 -16.69 6.39 10.95
CA ALA A 83 -17.83 6.10 10.08
C ALA A 83 -18.93 5.33 10.81
N SER A 84 -18.58 4.26 11.54
CA SER A 84 -19.53 3.49 12.34
C SER A 84 -20.05 4.27 13.54
N GLU A 85 -19.20 5.03 14.20
CA GLU A 85 -19.56 5.89 15.33
C GLU A 85 -20.52 7.02 14.93
N SER A 86 -20.43 7.48 13.68
CA SER A 86 -21.35 8.47 13.09
C SER A 86 -22.66 7.87 12.56
N GLY A 87 -22.89 6.57 12.76
CA GLY A 87 -24.13 5.89 12.37
C GLY A 87 -24.19 5.50 10.89
N PHE A 88 -23.10 5.59 10.13
CA PHE A 88 -23.09 5.07 8.76
C PHE A 88 -23.13 3.53 8.74
N PRO A 89 -23.84 2.92 7.78
CA PRO A 89 -23.82 1.47 7.59
C PRO A 89 -22.45 1.02 7.13
N VAL A 90 -21.84 0.09 7.87
CA VAL A 90 -20.51 -0.45 7.55
C VAL A 90 -20.56 -1.95 7.27
N ASP A 91 -19.56 -2.45 6.52
CA ASP A 91 -19.33 -3.89 6.35
C ASP A 91 -18.54 -4.48 7.56
N ASP A 92 -18.30 -5.79 7.56
CA ASP A 92 -17.59 -6.49 8.65
C ASP A 92 -16.14 -6.00 8.83
N SER A 93 -15.59 -5.32 7.85
CA SER A 93 -14.25 -4.70 7.93
C SER A 93 -14.28 -3.25 8.42
N GLY A 94 -15.45 -2.66 8.65
CA GLY A 94 -15.66 -1.29 9.09
C GLY A 94 -15.70 -0.26 7.96
N ARG A 95 -15.81 -0.68 6.68
CA ARG A 95 -15.92 0.23 5.54
C ARG A 95 -17.41 0.59 5.30
N VAL A 96 -17.67 1.85 4.97
CA VAL A 96 -19.00 2.35 4.66
C VAL A 96 -19.58 1.62 3.45
N ARG A 97 -20.75 1.01 3.61
CA ARG A 97 -21.45 0.33 2.50
C ARG A 97 -22.00 1.33 1.52
N THR A 98 -21.74 1.11 0.24
CA THR A 98 -22.23 1.95 -0.85
C THR A 98 -22.91 1.13 -1.93
N ASP A 99 -23.78 1.78 -2.68
CA ASP A 99 -24.29 1.23 -3.95
C ASP A 99 -23.24 1.37 -5.08
N ALA A 100 -23.59 0.89 -6.27
CA ALA A 100 -22.72 0.97 -7.44
C ALA A 100 -22.47 2.41 -7.92
N TYR A 101 -23.27 3.36 -7.51
CA TYR A 101 -23.16 4.78 -7.85
C TYR A 101 -22.35 5.57 -6.82
N LEU A 102 -21.80 4.90 -5.80
CA LEU A 102 -21.02 5.45 -4.69
C LEU A 102 -21.84 6.18 -3.63
N ARG A 103 -23.18 6.00 -3.61
CA ARG A 103 -24.07 6.51 -2.56
C ARG A 103 -23.99 5.61 -1.35
N VAL A 104 -24.06 6.20 -0.16
CA VAL A 104 -24.13 5.42 1.08
C VAL A 104 -25.49 4.74 1.17
N GLU A 105 -25.51 3.45 1.46
CA GLU A 105 -26.76 2.68 1.58
C GLU A 105 -27.64 3.22 2.71
N GLY A 106 -28.90 3.54 2.37
CA GLY A 106 -29.91 3.98 3.37
C GLY A 106 -29.69 5.37 3.96
N VAL A 107 -28.74 6.16 3.42
CA VAL A 107 -28.51 7.55 3.86
C VAL A 107 -28.62 8.49 2.66
N GLU A 108 -29.55 9.44 2.74
CA GLU A 108 -29.75 10.44 1.69
C GLU A 108 -28.56 11.42 1.65
N ASP A 109 -28.23 11.87 0.45
CA ASP A 109 -27.19 12.87 0.17
C ASP A 109 -25.78 12.56 0.73
N ALA A 110 -25.52 11.27 1.02
CA ALA A 110 -24.23 10.81 1.50
C ALA A 110 -23.52 9.91 0.46
N TRP A 111 -22.23 10.11 0.33
CA TRP A 111 -21.37 9.41 -0.64
C TRP A 111 -20.08 8.95 0.03
N ALA A 112 -19.59 7.78 -0.34
CA ALA A 112 -18.32 7.29 0.18
C ALA A 112 -17.46 6.65 -0.91
N VAL A 113 -16.13 6.87 -0.84
CA VAL A 113 -15.15 6.38 -1.82
C VAL A 113 -13.81 6.05 -1.16
N GLY A 114 -12.96 5.35 -1.89
CA GLY A 114 -11.59 5.01 -1.47
C GLY A 114 -11.56 3.93 -0.41
N ASP A 115 -10.53 3.94 0.41
CA ASP A 115 -10.25 2.89 1.38
C ASP A 115 -11.31 2.79 2.50
N ALA A 116 -12.05 3.87 2.74
CA ALA A 116 -13.15 3.91 3.71
C ALA A 116 -14.47 3.34 3.19
N ALA A 117 -14.59 3.02 1.89
CA ALA A 117 -15.83 2.58 1.27
C ALA A 117 -15.79 1.12 0.81
N ALA A 118 -16.87 0.39 1.04
CA ALA A 118 -17.12 -0.95 0.51
C ALA A 118 -17.91 -0.86 -0.80
N VAL A 119 -17.25 -0.39 -1.86
CA VAL A 119 -17.87 -0.22 -3.18
C VAL A 119 -18.06 -1.58 -3.85
N PRO A 120 -19.26 -1.93 -4.36
CA PRO A 120 -19.49 -3.22 -5.03
C PRO A 120 -18.60 -3.42 -6.25
N ASP A 121 -17.99 -4.58 -6.38
CA ASP A 121 -17.33 -5.01 -7.63
C ASP A 121 -18.34 -5.75 -8.52
N ARG A 122 -18.95 -5.02 -9.44
CA ARG A 122 -19.95 -5.56 -10.38
C ARG A 122 -19.37 -6.51 -11.42
N LEU A 123 -18.05 -6.51 -11.60
CA LEU A 123 -17.36 -7.29 -12.63
C LEU A 123 -16.72 -8.56 -12.05
N GLY A 124 -16.22 -8.49 -10.81
CA GLY A 124 -15.54 -9.58 -10.14
C GLY A 124 -16.32 -10.20 -8.97
N GLY A 125 -17.39 -9.54 -8.52
CA GLY A 125 -18.15 -9.93 -7.32
C GLY A 125 -17.48 -9.47 -6.02
N GLY A 126 -18.30 -9.34 -4.96
CA GLY A 126 -17.83 -8.81 -3.68
C GLY A 126 -17.64 -7.30 -3.71
N THR A 127 -16.58 -6.80 -3.07
CA THR A 127 -16.25 -5.36 -2.98
C THR A 127 -14.89 -5.05 -3.58
N MET A 128 -14.75 -3.85 -4.13
CA MET A 128 -13.49 -3.33 -4.66
C MET A 128 -12.41 -3.32 -3.56
N PRO A 129 -11.16 -3.72 -3.88
CA PRO A 129 -10.06 -3.67 -2.92
C PRO A 129 -9.68 -2.23 -2.57
N PRO A 130 -9.30 -1.95 -1.30
CA PRO A 130 -8.87 -0.64 -0.84
C PRO A 130 -7.46 -0.33 -1.37
N THR A 131 -7.40 0.23 -2.57
CA THR A 131 -6.14 0.62 -3.20
C THR A 131 -6.24 2.01 -3.81
N ALA A 132 -5.10 2.71 -3.88
CA ALA A 132 -5.02 4.03 -4.49
C ALA A 132 -5.55 4.06 -5.94
N GLN A 133 -5.40 2.97 -6.69
CA GLN A 133 -5.94 2.87 -8.05
C GLN A 133 -7.46 2.96 -8.08
N HIS A 134 -8.15 2.27 -7.16
CA HIS A 134 -9.60 2.32 -7.04
C HIS A 134 -10.04 3.68 -6.49
N GLY A 135 -9.48 4.12 -5.37
CA GLY A 135 -9.85 5.39 -4.75
C GLY A 135 -9.76 6.60 -5.67
N MET A 136 -8.67 6.73 -6.44
CA MET A 136 -8.51 7.82 -7.40
C MET A 136 -9.57 7.82 -8.51
N ARG A 137 -9.98 6.65 -8.97
CA ARG A 137 -11.01 6.52 -10.03
C ARG A 137 -12.41 6.67 -9.48
N GLN A 138 -12.65 6.14 -8.29
CA GLN A 138 -13.90 6.37 -7.56
C GLN A 138 -14.11 7.86 -7.31
N GLY A 139 -13.08 8.60 -6.86
CA GLY A 139 -13.16 10.04 -6.67
C GLY A 139 -13.52 10.81 -7.95
N LYS A 140 -12.96 10.41 -9.10
CA LYS A 140 -13.34 11.01 -10.40
C LYS A 140 -14.78 10.69 -10.78
N ARG A 141 -15.23 9.44 -10.60
CA ARG A 141 -16.61 9.04 -10.87
C ARG A 141 -17.57 9.75 -9.93
N LEU A 142 -17.23 9.84 -8.64
CA LEU A 142 -18.04 10.57 -7.66
C LEU A 142 -18.23 12.03 -8.05
N ALA A 143 -17.17 12.74 -8.44
CA ALA A 143 -17.29 14.12 -8.90
C ALA A 143 -18.27 14.27 -10.06
N SER A 144 -18.19 13.38 -11.06
CA SER A 144 -19.15 13.36 -12.19
C SER A 144 -20.57 13.04 -11.74
N ASN A 145 -20.73 12.11 -10.81
CA ASN A 145 -22.04 11.72 -10.30
C ASN A 145 -22.69 12.83 -9.47
N LEU A 146 -21.92 13.53 -8.65
CA LEU A 146 -22.40 14.69 -7.89
C LEU A 146 -22.92 15.80 -8.83
N VAL A 147 -22.16 16.14 -9.86
CA VAL A 147 -22.58 17.11 -10.88
C VAL A 147 -23.85 16.62 -11.58
N ALA A 148 -23.91 15.35 -11.96
CA ALA A 148 -25.12 14.80 -12.62
C ALA A 148 -26.37 14.92 -11.73
N VAL A 149 -26.25 14.59 -10.44
CA VAL A 149 -27.37 14.71 -9.49
C VAL A 149 -27.80 16.16 -9.32
N LEU A 150 -26.87 17.09 -9.15
CA LEU A 150 -27.16 18.52 -9.00
C LEU A 150 -27.85 19.12 -10.26
N GLU A 151 -27.58 18.57 -11.44
CA GLU A 151 -28.18 18.98 -12.69
C GLU A 151 -29.44 18.16 -13.06
N GLY A 152 -29.94 17.29 -12.16
CA GLY A 152 -31.08 16.43 -12.41
C GLY A 152 -30.84 15.29 -13.43
N ARG A 153 -29.58 14.99 -13.71
CA ARG A 153 -29.17 13.89 -14.59
C ARG A 153 -28.94 12.59 -13.80
N THR A 154 -29.06 11.46 -14.48
CA THR A 154 -28.80 10.15 -13.88
C THR A 154 -27.30 9.94 -13.67
N PRO A 155 -26.86 9.56 -12.45
CA PRO A 155 -25.47 9.18 -12.17
C PRO A 155 -25.13 7.86 -12.88
N GLU A 156 -23.83 7.60 -13.06
CA GLU A 156 -23.33 6.38 -13.68
C GLU A 156 -22.66 5.47 -12.63
N PRO A 157 -22.78 4.14 -12.77
CA PRO A 157 -22.15 3.22 -11.86
C PRO A 157 -20.62 3.26 -11.99
N PHE A 158 -19.94 2.88 -10.93
CA PHE A 158 -18.49 2.70 -10.93
C PHE A 158 -18.14 1.28 -11.37
N ASP A 159 -17.56 1.16 -12.55
CA ASP A 159 -17.01 -0.08 -13.08
C ASP A 159 -15.53 0.13 -13.41
N TYR A 160 -14.68 -0.70 -12.80
CA TYR A 160 -13.25 -0.62 -13.06
C TYR A 160 -12.59 -1.99 -12.98
N ARG A 161 -11.92 -2.36 -14.07
CA ARG A 161 -10.99 -3.50 -14.06
C ARG A 161 -9.58 -2.98 -13.78
N GLY A 162 -8.95 -3.51 -12.72
CA GLY A 162 -7.57 -3.18 -12.39
C GLY A 162 -6.64 -3.33 -13.60
N ILE A 163 -5.72 -2.39 -13.78
CA ILE A 163 -4.72 -2.46 -14.86
C ILE A 163 -3.67 -3.53 -14.53
N GLY A 164 -3.57 -3.91 -13.26
CA GLY A 164 -2.58 -4.81 -12.70
C GLY A 164 -1.81 -4.18 -11.54
N ALA A 165 -0.70 -4.80 -11.17
CA ALA A 165 0.15 -4.37 -10.07
C ALA A 165 1.60 -4.22 -10.53
N VAL A 166 2.29 -3.23 -9.97
CA VAL A 166 3.72 -2.98 -10.20
C VAL A 166 4.43 -2.82 -8.86
N VAL A 167 5.49 -3.58 -8.63
CA VAL A 167 6.22 -3.61 -7.35
C VAL A 167 7.71 -3.44 -7.60
N SER A 168 8.33 -2.51 -6.88
CA SER A 168 9.78 -2.33 -6.89
C SER A 168 10.43 -3.21 -5.81
N LEU A 169 11.40 -4.01 -6.21
CA LEU A 169 12.23 -4.81 -5.31
C LEU A 169 13.59 -4.15 -5.06
N GLY A 170 13.76 -2.89 -5.43
CA GLY A 170 14.98 -2.13 -5.32
C GLY A 170 15.51 -1.66 -6.68
N ARG A 171 16.73 -1.11 -6.68
CA ARG A 171 17.32 -0.52 -7.89
C ARG A 171 17.45 -1.55 -9.00
N TYR A 172 16.83 -1.27 -10.17
CA TYR A 172 16.79 -2.10 -11.38
C TYR A 172 16.09 -3.46 -11.22
N LYS A 173 15.35 -3.65 -10.13
CA LYS A 173 14.64 -4.91 -9.83
C LYS A 173 13.18 -4.63 -9.52
N GLY A 174 12.29 -5.35 -10.14
CA GLY A 174 10.85 -5.25 -9.90
C GLY A 174 10.11 -6.48 -10.42
N VAL A 175 8.84 -6.52 -10.10
CA VAL A 175 7.85 -7.44 -10.66
C VAL A 175 6.61 -6.65 -11.05
N ALA A 176 5.97 -7.01 -12.13
CA ALA A 176 4.75 -6.36 -12.58
C ALA A 176 3.84 -7.31 -13.34
N VAL A 177 2.54 -7.08 -13.18
CA VAL A 177 1.50 -7.61 -14.07
C VAL A 177 0.76 -6.41 -14.63
N ILE A 178 0.78 -6.22 -15.93
CA ILE A 178 0.12 -5.10 -16.61
C ILE A 178 -0.72 -5.66 -17.73
N ARG A 179 -2.04 -5.55 -17.62
CA ARG A 179 -3.02 -6.11 -18.58
C ARG A 179 -2.72 -7.59 -18.95
N GLY A 180 -2.36 -8.39 -17.94
CA GLY A 180 -2.02 -9.81 -18.10
C GLY A 180 -0.56 -10.09 -18.49
N VAL A 181 0.19 -9.08 -18.96
CA VAL A 181 1.62 -9.24 -19.28
C VAL A 181 2.43 -9.25 -17.99
N ARG A 182 3.23 -10.31 -17.80
CA ARG A 182 4.08 -10.51 -16.63
C ARG A 182 5.50 -10.03 -16.92
N LEU A 183 5.97 -9.06 -16.14
CA LEU A 183 7.32 -8.50 -16.25
C LEU A 183 8.11 -8.75 -14.97
N ARG A 184 9.45 -8.90 -15.10
CA ARG A 184 10.38 -9.05 -13.98
C ARG A 184 11.70 -8.35 -14.25
N GLY A 185 12.44 -8.03 -13.18
CA GLY A 185 13.74 -7.37 -13.28
C GLY A 185 13.64 -5.93 -13.75
N PHE A 186 14.55 -5.52 -14.65
CA PHE A 186 14.63 -4.14 -15.14
C PHE A 186 13.36 -3.65 -15.87
N PRO A 187 12.72 -4.42 -16.78
CA PRO A 187 11.48 -3.98 -17.43
C PRO A 187 10.36 -3.67 -16.44
N ALA A 188 10.19 -4.49 -15.40
CA ALA A 188 9.19 -4.24 -14.35
C ALA A 188 9.54 -3.01 -13.52
N TRP A 189 10.80 -2.83 -13.16
CA TRP A 189 11.29 -1.65 -12.45
C TRP A 189 11.10 -0.38 -13.27
N PHE A 190 11.41 -0.41 -14.56
CA PHE A 190 11.19 0.73 -15.46
C PHE A 190 9.70 1.06 -15.61
N ALA A 191 8.86 0.05 -15.81
CA ALA A 191 7.40 0.22 -15.88
C ALA A 191 6.83 0.84 -14.59
N HIS A 192 7.29 0.38 -13.40
CA HIS A 192 6.91 0.97 -12.11
C HIS A 192 7.25 2.46 -12.06
N ARG A 193 8.48 2.84 -12.40
CA ARG A 193 8.92 4.25 -12.36
C ARG A 193 8.16 5.11 -13.36
N SER A 194 8.01 4.63 -14.59
CA SER A 194 7.29 5.34 -15.66
C SER A 194 5.82 5.56 -15.30
N TYR A 195 5.16 4.55 -14.73
CA TYR A 195 3.78 4.68 -14.26
C TYR A 195 3.63 5.75 -13.18
N HIS A 196 4.49 5.72 -12.16
CA HIS A 196 4.43 6.71 -11.08
C HIS A 196 4.78 8.12 -11.57
N LEU A 197 5.74 8.26 -12.47
CA LEU A 197 6.06 9.55 -13.08
C LEU A 197 4.88 10.09 -13.91
N TYR A 198 4.24 9.22 -14.70
CA TYR A 198 3.04 9.59 -15.47
C TYR A 198 1.90 10.03 -14.55
N ALA A 199 1.66 9.35 -13.44
CA ALA A 199 0.59 9.63 -12.49
C ALA A 199 0.78 10.93 -11.69
N MET A 200 1.98 11.55 -11.70
CA MET A 200 2.21 12.82 -11.00
C MET A 200 1.32 13.94 -11.55
N PRO A 201 0.71 14.77 -10.69
CA PRO A 201 -0.35 15.68 -11.11
C PRO A 201 0.15 16.89 -11.93
N THR A 202 1.42 17.29 -11.84
CA THR A 202 1.93 18.49 -12.50
C THR A 202 3.19 18.23 -13.31
N LEU A 203 3.33 18.94 -14.44
CA LEU A 203 4.53 18.82 -15.30
C LEU A 203 5.80 19.21 -14.55
N THR A 204 5.75 20.27 -13.74
CA THR A 204 6.89 20.72 -12.92
C THR A 204 7.39 19.63 -11.97
N ARG A 205 6.47 18.91 -11.32
CA ARG A 205 6.84 17.76 -10.45
C ARG A 205 7.43 16.61 -11.26
N LYS A 206 6.85 16.31 -12.42
CA LYS A 206 7.39 15.27 -13.32
C LYS A 206 8.83 15.57 -13.73
N VAL A 207 9.10 16.80 -14.14
CA VAL A 207 10.46 17.22 -14.55
C VAL A 207 11.44 17.14 -13.36
N LYS A 208 11.07 17.67 -12.18
CA LYS A 208 11.90 17.59 -10.98
C LYS A 208 12.23 16.14 -10.61
N ILE A 209 11.23 15.27 -10.57
CA ILE A 209 11.44 13.84 -10.24
C ILE A 209 12.29 13.14 -11.29
N ALA A 210 12.07 13.42 -12.59
CA ALA A 210 12.88 12.85 -13.65
C ALA A 210 14.34 13.28 -13.56
N ALA A 211 14.61 14.57 -13.29
CA ALA A 211 15.95 15.10 -13.06
C ALA A 211 16.61 14.46 -11.84
N ASP A 212 15.92 14.40 -10.70
CA ASP A 212 16.39 13.79 -9.47
C ASP A 212 16.73 12.29 -9.67
N TRP A 213 15.88 11.58 -10.40
CA TRP A 213 16.17 10.19 -10.77
C TRP A 213 17.37 10.03 -11.69
N THR A 214 17.59 10.96 -12.60
CA THR A 214 18.76 10.96 -13.51
C THR A 214 20.02 11.22 -12.71
N VAL A 215 20.01 12.22 -11.83
CA VAL A 215 21.13 12.49 -10.92
C VAL A 215 21.43 11.27 -10.04
N ALA A 216 20.41 10.63 -9.47
CA ALA A 216 20.57 9.43 -8.64
C ALA A 216 21.09 8.19 -9.40
N LEU A 217 21.08 8.19 -10.74
CA LEU A 217 21.74 7.15 -11.54
C LEU A 217 23.27 7.33 -11.57
N LEU A 218 23.74 8.56 -11.54
CA LEU A 218 25.15 8.93 -11.70
C LEU A 218 25.84 9.15 -10.36
N PHE A 219 25.13 9.65 -9.37
CA PHE A 219 25.64 9.99 -8.06
C PHE A 219 25.01 9.15 -6.95
N PRO A 220 25.75 8.84 -5.87
CA PRO A 220 25.15 8.28 -4.65
C PRO A 220 24.08 9.24 -4.10
N ARG A 221 23.03 8.70 -3.52
CA ARG A 221 22.03 9.54 -2.84
C ARG A 221 22.65 10.16 -1.59
N ASP A 222 22.49 11.46 -1.44
CA ASP A 222 22.68 12.14 -0.17
C ASP A 222 21.59 11.69 0.80
N LEU A 223 22.02 11.21 1.97
CA LEU A 223 21.14 10.82 3.05
C LEU A 223 21.15 11.95 4.07
N ALA A 224 20.24 12.90 3.94
CA ALA A 224 20.00 13.88 4.97
C ALA A 224 19.13 13.26 6.07
N GLN A 225 19.61 13.29 7.31
CA GLN A 225 18.82 12.96 8.48
C GLN A 225 18.00 14.18 8.84
N LEU A 226 16.68 14.12 8.57
CA LEU A 226 15.75 15.19 8.90
C LEU A 226 15.18 14.92 10.30
N GLY A 227 15.43 15.83 11.23
CA GLY A 227 14.85 15.84 12.57
C GLY A 227 15.75 15.28 13.68
N SER A 228 15.35 15.56 14.91
CA SER A 228 15.95 15.00 16.11
C SER A 228 15.41 13.61 16.35
N LEU A 229 16.30 12.61 16.42
CA LEU A 229 15.95 11.25 16.81
C LEU A 229 16.21 11.02 18.31
N GLU A 230 16.01 12.03 19.14
CA GLU A 230 16.22 11.92 20.60
C GLU A 230 15.34 10.82 21.21
N HIS A 231 14.11 10.69 20.69
CA HIS A 231 13.17 9.66 21.14
C HIS A 231 12.48 8.95 19.94
N PRO A 232 13.20 8.14 19.14
CA PRO A 232 12.65 7.56 17.90
C PRO A 232 11.53 6.54 18.14
N ARG A 233 11.39 6.04 19.38
CA ARG A 233 10.37 5.04 19.77
C ARG A 233 9.12 5.66 20.40
N GLU A 234 9.16 6.92 20.78
CA GLU A 234 8.06 7.59 21.49
C GLU A 234 6.71 7.52 20.76
N PRO A 235 6.63 7.76 19.42
CA PRO A 235 5.37 7.59 18.69
C PRO A 235 4.83 6.16 18.73
N PHE A 236 5.73 5.17 18.75
CA PHE A 236 5.37 3.76 18.79
C PHE A 236 4.91 3.34 20.18
N GLU A 237 5.62 3.80 21.22
CA GLU A 237 5.26 3.54 22.63
C GLU A 237 3.93 4.20 22.99
N ARG A 238 3.66 5.41 22.46
CA ARG A 238 2.35 6.07 22.60
C ARG A 238 1.23 5.28 21.92
N ALA A 239 1.47 4.77 20.71
CA ALA A 239 0.49 3.96 19.99
C ALA A 239 0.23 2.59 20.66
N ALA A 240 1.26 1.99 21.26
CA ALA A 240 1.15 0.73 22.00
C ALA A 240 0.50 0.89 23.38
N GLY A 241 0.60 2.07 24.00
CA GLY A 241 0.02 2.40 25.31
C GLY A 241 -1.35 3.08 25.23
N ALA A 242 -1.88 3.36 24.05
CA ALA A 242 -3.23 3.90 23.89
C ALA A 242 -4.25 2.77 24.18
N PRO A 243 -5.18 2.94 25.14
CA PRO A 243 -6.25 1.96 25.34
C PRO A 243 -7.11 1.86 24.07
N PRO A 244 -7.74 0.69 23.83
CA PRO A 244 -8.57 0.43 22.64
C PRO A 244 -9.77 1.37 22.54
#